data_bc7fc439b7d50eb8dfbea51ee307c976
#
_entry.id   bc7fc439b7d50eb8dfbea51ee307c976
#
_cell.length_a   1.000
_cell.length_b   1.000
_cell.length_c   1.000
_cell.angle_alpha   90.00
_cell.angle_beta   90.00
_cell.angle_gamma   90.00
#
_symmetry.space_group_name_H-M   'P 1'
#
loop_
_entity.id
_entity.type
_entity.pdbx_description
1 polymer ?
#
loop_
_entity_poly.entity_id
_entity_poly.type
_entity_poly.pdbx_seq_one_letter_code
_entity_poly.pdbx_strand_id
1 'polypeptide(L)'
;CRDALVNDRPVLGGNNSSEVRVHLGGIIETGQYPALGRIIREFGHSRGGNAKPGDYYEDAKKDSFVLAEPNVTLFSGWHATGVKAGEGKISSVTIQNIETAERIVLSAPLFSDCTGDGSIGVWAGADFAMGREARSDYGESMAPEVADSIVMGASVQWYSEKTEGKSRFPKFAYGVDFNEGNAERVTMGEWTWETGMNRNQITEAERIRDYGLLVVYSNWSFLKNRASFRKDYANRRLAWVAYVLGKRESRRLLGDYVLAQDDIDKDVRHEDASFTTTWAIDLHFADSVNSARFPGNEFKTRTVHHWIHPYAVPYRCLYSRNVDNLFMAGRNISCTHVALGTVRVMRTTGMMGEVVGMAAALCKKHNTTPREVYHHHLGELRSLMEKGAGRADAPDNQHFNEPNKTLPLPKALMQKETQQK
;
A
#
# COMPACT_ATOMS: atom_id res chain seq x y z
N CYS A 1 -6.67 7.54 24.71
CA CYS A 1 -7.67 6.63 24.11
C CYS A 1 -7.33 5.21 24.50
N ARG A 2 -8.31 4.32 24.47
CA ARG A 2 -8.07 2.88 24.39
C ARG A 2 -8.41 2.46 22.98
N ASP A 3 -7.55 1.66 22.38
CA ASP A 3 -7.67 1.27 20.98
C ASP A 3 -7.62 -0.25 20.85
N ALA A 4 -8.39 -0.79 19.90
CA ALA A 4 -8.31 -2.17 19.46
C ALA A 4 -7.69 -2.22 18.07
N LEU A 5 -6.50 -2.79 17.95
CA LEU A 5 -5.84 -3.04 16.67
C LEU A 5 -6.11 -4.47 16.22
N VAL A 6 -6.88 -4.61 15.17
CA VAL A 6 -7.24 -5.91 14.59
C VAL A 6 -6.37 -6.18 13.37
N ASN A 7 -5.66 -7.29 13.37
CA ASN A 7 -4.78 -7.71 12.30
C ASN A 7 -5.05 -9.17 11.94
N ASP A 8 -5.43 -9.42 10.69
CA ASP A 8 -5.81 -10.74 10.19
C ASP A 8 -4.62 -11.65 9.87
N ARG A 9 -3.41 -11.12 9.97
CA ARG A 9 -2.19 -11.87 9.74
C ARG A 9 -1.43 -12.13 11.05
N PRO A 10 -0.57 -13.15 11.09
CA PRO A 10 0.24 -13.45 12.27
C PRO A 10 1.33 -12.40 12.54
N VAL A 11 1.63 -11.52 11.57
CA VAL A 11 2.65 -10.48 11.67
C VAL A 11 2.12 -9.13 11.26
N LEU A 12 2.60 -8.06 11.87
CA LEU A 12 2.26 -6.69 11.54
C LEU A 12 3.06 -6.17 10.35
N GLY A 13 2.55 -5.13 9.67
CA GLY A 13 3.26 -4.42 8.61
C GLY A 13 2.68 -4.58 7.20
N GLY A 14 1.66 -5.40 7.02
CA GLY A 14 1.01 -5.59 5.71
C GLY A 14 2.01 -6.00 4.64
N ASN A 15 2.10 -5.23 3.54
CA ASN A 15 3.07 -5.52 2.48
C ASN A 15 4.53 -5.42 2.96
N ASN A 16 4.84 -4.63 4.00
CA ASN A 16 6.16 -4.62 4.64
C ASN A 16 6.20 -5.61 5.81
N SER A 17 6.03 -6.87 5.53
CA SER A 17 6.15 -7.97 6.47
C SER A 17 6.95 -9.11 5.85
N SER A 18 7.36 -10.09 6.65
CA SER A 18 8.02 -11.30 6.15
C SER A 18 7.14 -12.15 5.23
N GLU A 19 5.83 -11.90 5.21
CA GLU A 19 4.88 -12.64 4.38
C GLU A 19 4.78 -12.10 2.94
N VAL A 20 4.98 -10.79 2.72
CA VAL A 20 4.84 -10.17 1.39
C VAL A 20 6.16 -9.61 0.88
N ARG A 21 6.98 -9.03 1.77
CA ARG A 21 8.36 -8.62 1.54
C ARG A 21 8.54 -7.48 0.56
N VAL A 22 7.81 -6.39 0.77
CA VAL A 22 7.94 -5.13 0.03
C VAL A 22 8.64 -4.09 0.91
N HIS A 23 9.59 -3.34 0.35
CA HIS A 23 10.28 -2.27 1.08
C HIS A 23 9.34 -1.10 1.38
N LEU A 24 9.68 -0.32 2.41
CA LEU A 24 8.98 0.92 2.74
C LEU A 24 9.36 2.02 1.74
N GLY A 25 8.48 2.32 0.79
CA GLY A 25 8.66 3.41 -0.18
C GLY A 25 8.13 4.75 0.34
N GLY A 26 8.63 5.86 -0.25
CA GLY A 26 8.31 7.23 0.13
C GLY A 26 9.39 7.86 1.02
N ILE A 27 9.32 9.20 1.17
CA ILE A 27 10.16 9.98 2.06
C ILE A 27 9.27 10.51 3.19
N ILE A 28 9.75 10.40 4.42
CA ILE A 28 9.08 10.89 5.63
C ILE A 28 9.80 12.11 6.18
N GLU A 29 9.22 12.76 7.18
CA GLU A 29 9.81 13.90 7.86
C GLU A 29 10.20 15.03 6.89
N THR A 30 9.30 15.33 5.95
CA THR A 30 9.48 16.35 4.92
C THR A 30 8.18 17.11 4.65
N GLY A 31 8.27 18.18 3.88
CA GLY A 31 7.12 19.00 3.48
C GLY A 31 6.62 19.90 4.59
N GLN A 32 5.31 20.16 4.62
CA GLN A 32 4.69 21.13 5.52
C GLN A 32 4.80 20.75 7.01
N TYR A 33 4.74 19.44 7.31
CA TYR A 33 4.81 18.91 8.68
C TYR A 33 5.95 17.91 8.83
N PRO A 34 7.20 18.38 8.96
CA PRO A 34 8.38 17.49 8.98
C PRO A 34 8.50 16.66 10.26
N ALA A 35 7.57 16.81 11.20
CA ALA A 35 7.48 15.94 12.36
C ALA A 35 6.65 14.68 12.13
N LEU A 36 5.93 14.58 11.00
CA LEU A 36 5.22 13.36 10.59
C LEU A 36 6.19 12.34 10.00
N GLY A 37 5.98 11.08 10.34
CA GLY A 37 6.81 9.95 9.92
C GLY A 37 7.73 9.41 11.01
N ARG A 38 7.76 9.99 12.21
CA ARG A 38 8.63 9.56 13.32
C ARG A 38 8.31 8.17 13.84
N ILE A 39 7.05 7.74 13.78
CA ILE A 39 6.67 6.37 14.15
C ILE A 39 7.20 5.40 13.09
N ILE A 40 6.93 5.67 11.82
CA ILE A 40 7.37 4.77 10.74
C ILE A 40 8.90 4.76 10.57
N ARG A 41 9.60 5.79 11.01
CA ARG A 41 11.07 5.84 11.00
C ARG A 41 11.71 4.72 11.82
N GLU A 42 11.04 4.28 12.87
CA GLU A 42 11.55 3.21 13.72
C GLU A 42 11.62 1.85 13.02
N PHE A 43 10.97 1.71 11.87
CA PHE A 43 10.83 0.44 11.16
C PHE A 43 11.52 0.43 9.79
N GLY A 44 11.89 -0.78 9.37
CA GLY A 44 12.38 -1.10 8.05
C GLY A 44 13.83 -0.68 7.81
N HIS A 45 14.42 -1.41 6.89
CA HIS A 45 15.77 -1.15 6.41
C HIS A 45 15.75 -0.17 5.22
N SER A 46 16.93 0.16 4.73
CA SER A 46 17.14 0.99 3.58
C SER A 46 16.40 0.48 2.34
N ARG A 47 16.38 1.28 1.28
CA ARG A 47 15.83 0.96 -0.03
C ARG A 47 16.30 -0.36 -0.61
N GLY A 48 15.50 -0.89 -1.53
CA GLY A 48 15.83 -2.10 -2.26
C GLY A 48 15.63 -3.37 -1.45
N GLY A 49 14.80 -3.30 -0.43
CA GLY A 49 14.48 -4.42 0.45
C GLY A 49 13.37 -5.35 -0.04
N ASN A 50 13.01 -5.32 -1.32
CA ASN A 50 12.01 -6.25 -1.85
C ASN A 50 12.55 -7.68 -1.92
N ALA A 51 11.69 -8.65 -1.61
CA ALA A 51 11.97 -10.07 -1.67
C ALA A 51 13.28 -10.47 -0.95
N LYS A 52 13.58 -9.84 0.19
CA LYS A 52 14.73 -10.19 1.05
C LYS A 52 14.36 -11.33 2.01
N PRO A 53 15.33 -11.92 2.73
CA PRO A 53 15.04 -12.83 3.85
C PRO A 53 14.07 -12.22 4.87
N GLY A 54 13.30 -13.07 5.57
CA GLY A 54 12.18 -12.62 6.41
C GLY A 54 12.56 -11.68 7.54
N ASP A 55 13.71 -11.92 8.17
CA ASP A 55 14.28 -11.12 9.26
C ASP A 55 14.54 -9.66 8.88
N TYR A 56 14.75 -9.40 7.59
CA TYR A 56 14.93 -8.05 7.04
C TYR A 56 13.71 -7.13 7.29
N TYR A 57 12.53 -7.69 7.50
CA TYR A 57 11.29 -6.94 7.68
C TYR A 57 10.95 -6.65 9.15
N GLU A 58 11.78 -7.08 10.10
CA GLU A 58 11.69 -6.72 11.52
C GLU A 58 10.29 -6.93 12.14
N ASP A 59 9.60 -8.04 11.80
CA ASP A 59 8.24 -8.30 12.28
C ASP A 59 8.15 -8.26 13.81
N ALA A 60 9.07 -8.92 14.51
CA ALA A 60 9.12 -8.94 15.98
C ALA A 60 9.30 -7.54 16.60
N LYS A 61 9.97 -6.63 15.91
CA LYS A 61 10.12 -5.23 16.37
C LYS A 61 8.80 -4.48 16.27
N LYS A 62 8.04 -4.69 15.19
CA LYS A 62 6.71 -4.10 15.03
C LYS A 62 5.75 -4.59 16.10
N ASP A 63 5.76 -5.91 16.38
CA ASP A 63 4.95 -6.51 17.44
C ASP A 63 5.32 -5.92 18.80
N SER A 64 6.62 -5.86 19.12
CA SER A 64 7.11 -5.29 20.38
C SER A 64 6.74 -3.82 20.53
N PHE A 65 6.78 -3.05 19.44
CA PHE A 65 6.39 -1.63 19.45
C PHE A 65 4.92 -1.46 19.80
N VAL A 66 4.03 -2.23 19.19
CA VAL A 66 2.59 -2.17 19.47
C VAL A 66 2.27 -2.68 20.88
N LEU A 67 2.89 -3.78 21.29
CA LEU A 67 2.67 -4.38 22.62
C LEU A 67 3.20 -3.50 23.77
N ALA A 68 4.13 -2.60 23.49
CA ALA A 68 4.62 -1.62 24.47
C ALA A 68 3.62 -0.49 24.75
N GLU A 69 2.58 -0.33 23.91
CA GLU A 69 1.57 0.71 24.08
C GLU A 69 0.44 0.23 25.02
N PRO A 70 0.38 0.70 26.28
CA PRO A 70 -0.52 0.14 27.30
C PRO A 70 -2.02 0.37 27.00
N ASN A 71 -2.34 1.27 26.10
CA ASN A 71 -3.71 1.59 25.70
C ASN A 71 -4.14 0.90 24.40
N VAL A 72 -3.28 0.10 23.78
CA VAL A 72 -3.60 -0.66 22.57
C VAL A 72 -3.80 -2.13 22.92
N THR A 73 -4.94 -2.70 22.55
CA THR A 73 -5.17 -4.14 22.58
C THR A 73 -4.98 -4.70 21.19
N LEU A 74 -3.95 -5.52 20.99
CA LEU A 74 -3.66 -6.17 19.72
C LEU A 74 -4.44 -7.48 19.59
N PHE A 75 -5.27 -7.59 18.54
CA PHE A 75 -5.95 -8.80 18.09
C PHE A 75 -5.22 -9.36 16.86
N SER A 76 -4.11 -10.07 17.05
CA SER A 76 -3.33 -10.71 15.98
C SER A 76 -3.97 -12.04 15.57
N GLY A 77 -4.09 -12.30 14.27
CA GLY A 77 -4.80 -13.47 13.74
C GLY A 77 -6.34 -13.37 13.87
N TRP A 78 -6.86 -12.16 13.96
CA TRP A 78 -8.30 -11.91 13.97
C TRP A 78 -8.71 -11.16 12.72
N HIS A 79 -9.71 -11.68 12.02
CA HIS A 79 -10.25 -11.11 10.80
C HIS A 79 -11.60 -10.44 11.07
N ALA A 80 -11.80 -9.22 10.56
CA ALA A 80 -13.10 -8.58 10.60
C ALA A 80 -14.06 -9.33 9.65
N THR A 81 -15.23 -9.74 10.18
CA THR A 81 -16.20 -10.56 9.44
C THR A 81 -17.55 -9.90 9.27
N GLY A 82 -17.78 -8.75 9.88
CA GLY A 82 -19.03 -8.02 9.73
C GLY A 82 -19.02 -6.67 10.45
N VAL A 83 -19.89 -5.80 10.00
CA VAL A 83 -20.12 -4.46 10.57
C VAL A 83 -21.59 -4.30 10.87
N LYS A 84 -21.91 -3.75 12.04
CA LYS A 84 -23.24 -3.23 12.35
C LYS A 84 -23.20 -1.72 12.22
N ALA A 85 -23.94 -1.19 11.26
CA ALA A 85 -24.07 0.24 11.02
C ALA A 85 -25.54 0.64 10.86
N GLY A 86 -25.83 1.91 11.10
CA GLY A 86 -27.15 2.51 10.92
C GLY A 86 -27.05 4.02 11.08
N GLU A 87 -27.94 4.76 10.43
CA GLU A 87 -28.01 6.22 10.52
C GLU A 87 -26.67 6.91 10.22
N GLY A 88 -25.91 6.38 9.23
CA GLY A 88 -24.59 6.94 8.86
C GLY A 88 -23.47 6.68 9.86
N LYS A 89 -23.62 5.72 10.80
CA LYS A 89 -22.61 5.43 11.82
C LYS A 89 -22.40 3.93 12.02
N ILE A 90 -21.16 3.54 12.27
CA ILE A 90 -20.80 2.19 12.72
C ILE A 90 -21.03 2.12 14.23
N SER A 91 -21.74 1.09 14.68
CA SER A 91 -21.92 0.79 16.10
C SER A 91 -20.98 -0.31 16.60
N SER A 92 -20.64 -1.27 15.72
CA SER A 92 -19.72 -2.34 16.09
C SER A 92 -19.13 -3.04 14.86
N VAL A 93 -17.97 -3.69 15.08
CA VAL A 93 -17.33 -4.60 14.14
C VAL A 93 -17.23 -5.98 14.78
N THR A 94 -17.66 -7.01 14.08
CA THR A 94 -17.46 -8.40 14.48
C THR A 94 -16.13 -8.88 13.95
N ILE A 95 -15.30 -9.42 14.84
CA ILE A 95 -14.02 -10.04 14.49
C ILE A 95 -14.05 -11.53 14.81
N GLN A 96 -13.31 -12.32 14.06
CA GLN A 96 -13.20 -13.77 14.27
C GLN A 96 -11.73 -14.18 14.27
N ASN A 97 -11.35 -14.96 15.26
CA ASN A 97 -10.02 -15.58 15.29
C ASN A 97 -9.90 -16.60 14.16
N ILE A 98 -8.82 -16.55 13.38
CA ILE A 98 -8.64 -17.41 12.19
C ILE A 98 -8.31 -18.87 12.55
N GLU A 99 -7.83 -19.14 13.77
CA GLU A 99 -7.47 -20.48 14.22
C GLU A 99 -8.58 -21.15 15.04
N THR A 100 -9.17 -20.40 15.99
CA THR A 100 -10.16 -20.95 16.94
C THR A 100 -11.59 -20.77 16.49
N ALA A 101 -11.83 -19.92 15.49
CA ALA A 101 -13.18 -19.48 15.06
C ALA A 101 -13.97 -18.73 16.14
N GLU A 102 -13.37 -18.37 17.28
CA GLU A 102 -13.96 -17.51 18.28
C GLU A 102 -14.39 -16.18 17.68
N ARG A 103 -15.53 -15.64 18.12
CA ARG A 103 -16.05 -14.36 17.64
C ARG A 103 -16.18 -13.36 18.77
N ILE A 104 -15.78 -12.12 18.50
CA ILE A 104 -15.92 -10.99 19.42
C ILE A 104 -16.56 -9.82 18.67
N VAL A 105 -17.42 -9.09 19.37
CA VAL A 105 -18.00 -7.84 18.86
C VAL A 105 -17.32 -6.68 19.55
N LEU A 106 -16.65 -5.87 18.76
CA LEU A 106 -15.97 -4.64 19.21
C LEU A 106 -16.90 -3.45 18.96
N SER A 107 -17.25 -2.72 20.02
CA SER A 107 -18.01 -1.48 19.95
C SER A 107 -17.12 -0.30 20.32
N ALA A 108 -17.18 0.76 19.53
CA ALA A 108 -16.39 1.96 19.72
C ALA A 108 -17.13 3.20 19.19
N PRO A 109 -16.79 4.40 19.66
CA PRO A 109 -17.35 5.64 19.09
C PRO A 109 -16.72 5.98 17.72
N LEU A 110 -15.50 5.51 17.45
CA LEU A 110 -14.75 5.79 16.22
C LEU A 110 -14.15 4.51 15.66
N PHE A 111 -14.06 4.44 14.34
CA PHE A 111 -13.47 3.33 13.60
C PHE A 111 -12.49 3.87 12.55
N SER A 112 -11.45 3.09 12.26
CA SER A 112 -10.54 3.38 11.14
C SER A 112 -10.43 2.15 10.26
N ASP A 113 -10.75 2.30 8.98
CA ASP A 113 -10.53 1.26 7.97
C ASP A 113 -9.10 1.34 7.45
N CYS A 114 -8.26 0.46 7.95
CA CYS A 114 -6.87 0.27 7.51
C CYS A 114 -6.70 -1.06 6.76
N THR A 115 -7.79 -1.69 6.29
CA THR A 115 -7.77 -3.00 5.60
C THR A 115 -7.08 -2.92 4.23
N GLY A 116 -6.91 -1.72 3.70
CA GLY A 116 -6.43 -1.47 2.34
C GLY A 116 -7.45 -1.82 1.27
N ASP A 117 -8.41 -2.68 1.56
CA ASP A 117 -9.51 -3.06 0.65
C ASP A 117 -10.81 -2.26 0.91
N GLY A 118 -10.81 -1.37 1.91
CA GLY A 118 -11.99 -0.58 2.30
C GLY A 118 -13.14 -1.45 2.82
N SER A 119 -12.84 -2.60 3.44
CA SER A 119 -13.86 -3.61 3.75
C SER A 119 -14.81 -3.13 4.82
N ILE A 120 -14.31 -2.49 5.88
CA ILE A 120 -15.14 -1.96 6.97
C ILE A 120 -16.06 -0.86 6.45
N GLY A 121 -15.50 0.05 5.64
CA GLY A 121 -16.28 1.14 5.04
C GLY A 121 -17.41 0.63 4.17
N VAL A 122 -17.13 -0.30 3.26
CA VAL A 122 -18.15 -0.85 2.34
C VAL A 122 -19.22 -1.62 3.09
N TRP A 123 -18.87 -2.41 4.10
CA TRP A 123 -19.85 -3.10 4.93
C TRP A 123 -20.70 -2.14 5.77
N ALA A 124 -20.17 -0.95 6.08
CA ALA A 124 -20.90 0.11 6.75
C ALA A 124 -21.79 0.96 5.81
N GLY A 125 -21.71 0.73 4.49
CA GLY A 125 -22.40 1.53 3.47
C GLY A 125 -21.68 2.80 3.05
N ALA A 126 -20.37 2.88 3.29
CA ALA A 126 -19.55 3.99 2.79
C ALA A 126 -19.47 3.99 1.26
N ASP A 127 -19.52 5.17 0.67
CA ASP A 127 -19.30 5.35 -0.75
C ASP A 127 -17.86 4.99 -1.13
N PHE A 128 -17.68 4.36 -2.30
CA PHE A 128 -16.37 3.95 -2.78
C PHE A 128 -16.28 3.97 -4.31
N ALA A 129 -15.05 4.06 -4.81
CA ALA A 129 -14.70 3.85 -6.20
C ALA A 129 -13.80 2.60 -6.35
N MET A 130 -13.81 1.98 -7.52
CA MET A 130 -12.92 0.87 -7.90
C MET A 130 -12.75 0.89 -9.42
N GLY A 131 -11.53 0.61 -9.91
CA GLY A 131 -11.20 0.76 -11.31
C GLY A 131 -10.68 2.17 -11.63
N ARG A 132 -10.67 2.54 -12.91
CA ARG A 132 -10.14 3.82 -13.39
C ARG A 132 -11.29 4.75 -13.75
N GLU A 133 -11.22 5.98 -13.27
CA GLU A 133 -12.11 7.06 -13.65
C GLU A 133 -11.85 7.48 -15.11
N ALA A 134 -12.85 8.00 -15.79
CA ALA A 134 -12.66 8.61 -17.10
C ALA A 134 -11.90 9.94 -16.97
N ARG A 135 -11.15 10.30 -18.01
CA ARG A 135 -10.47 11.61 -18.07
C ARG A 135 -11.42 12.77 -17.81
N SER A 136 -12.64 12.68 -18.34
CA SER A 136 -13.67 13.71 -18.17
C SER A 136 -14.12 13.91 -16.72
N ASP A 137 -13.93 12.91 -15.83
CA ASP A 137 -14.47 12.97 -14.47
C ASP A 137 -13.67 13.94 -13.59
N TYR A 138 -12.33 13.95 -13.75
CA TYR A 138 -11.40 14.78 -12.95
C TYR A 138 -10.40 15.57 -13.80
N GLY A 139 -10.47 15.53 -15.14
CA GLY A 139 -9.55 16.21 -16.03
C GLY A 139 -8.15 15.60 -16.11
N GLU A 140 -7.94 14.42 -15.57
CA GLU A 140 -6.62 13.80 -15.40
C GLU A 140 -6.01 13.37 -16.74
N SER A 141 -4.82 13.87 -17.05
CA SER A 141 -4.11 13.54 -18.31
C SER A 141 -3.69 12.08 -18.42
N MET A 142 -3.48 11.40 -17.28
CA MET A 142 -3.08 10.00 -17.23
C MET A 142 -4.25 9.03 -17.12
N ALA A 143 -5.48 9.52 -16.96
CA ALA A 143 -6.68 8.70 -16.93
C ALA A 143 -7.09 8.24 -18.35
N PRO A 144 -7.77 7.09 -18.49
CA PRO A 144 -8.33 6.64 -19.76
C PRO A 144 -9.46 7.57 -20.23
N GLU A 145 -9.77 7.53 -21.53
CA GLU A 145 -10.89 8.33 -22.09
C GLU A 145 -12.25 7.89 -21.51
N VAL A 146 -12.42 6.62 -21.24
CA VAL A 146 -13.64 6.02 -20.69
C VAL A 146 -13.29 5.26 -19.43
N ALA A 147 -14.11 5.43 -18.39
CA ALA A 147 -13.94 4.68 -17.14
C ALA A 147 -14.02 3.16 -17.36
N ASP A 148 -13.25 2.41 -16.60
CA ASP A 148 -13.22 0.96 -16.66
C ASP A 148 -12.96 0.32 -15.29
N SER A 149 -12.99 -1.01 -15.23
CA SER A 149 -12.77 -1.77 -14.01
C SER A 149 -11.30 -2.20 -13.79
N ILE A 150 -10.37 -1.72 -14.61
CA ILE A 150 -8.97 -2.09 -14.52
C ILE A 150 -8.35 -1.45 -13.27
N VAL A 151 -7.53 -2.24 -12.57
CA VAL A 151 -6.76 -1.80 -11.39
C VAL A 151 -5.29 -2.13 -11.58
N MET A 152 -4.42 -1.55 -10.76
CA MET A 152 -3.02 -1.99 -10.72
C MET A 152 -2.95 -3.44 -10.24
N GLY A 153 -2.18 -4.26 -10.94
CA GLY A 153 -2.02 -5.67 -10.64
C GLY A 153 -1.38 -5.94 -9.27
N ALA A 154 -1.54 -7.17 -8.81
CA ALA A 154 -0.92 -7.63 -7.59
C ALA A 154 0.27 -8.56 -7.88
N SER A 155 1.25 -8.59 -6.97
CA SER A 155 2.46 -9.39 -7.14
C SER A 155 2.56 -10.51 -6.12
N VAL A 156 3.15 -11.61 -6.56
CA VAL A 156 3.67 -12.67 -5.70
C VAL A 156 5.20 -12.52 -5.69
N GLN A 157 5.75 -12.05 -4.58
CA GLN A 157 7.19 -11.84 -4.42
C GLN A 157 7.91 -13.19 -4.27
N TRP A 158 9.17 -13.26 -4.69
CA TRP A 158 9.98 -14.47 -4.58
C TRP A 158 11.48 -14.15 -4.68
N TYR A 159 12.32 -15.03 -4.18
CA TYR A 159 13.77 -14.98 -4.44
C TYR A 159 14.40 -16.35 -4.53
N SER A 160 15.55 -16.37 -5.19
CA SER A 160 16.43 -17.55 -5.27
C SER A 160 17.75 -17.28 -4.58
N GLU A 161 18.38 -18.31 -4.08
CA GLU A 161 19.72 -18.25 -3.50
C GLU A 161 20.70 -19.17 -4.22
N LYS A 162 21.98 -18.86 -4.10
CA LYS A 162 23.04 -19.73 -4.59
C LYS A 162 23.18 -20.95 -3.69
N THR A 163 23.56 -22.09 -4.28
CA THR A 163 23.83 -23.34 -3.61
C THR A 163 25.26 -23.79 -3.91
N GLU A 164 25.90 -24.52 -3.02
CA GLU A 164 27.24 -25.06 -3.23
C GLU A 164 27.31 -26.02 -4.42
N GLY A 165 26.25 -26.78 -4.65
CA GLY A 165 26.13 -27.75 -5.72
C GLY A 165 24.95 -27.49 -6.64
N LYS A 166 24.76 -28.36 -7.63
CA LYS A 166 23.61 -28.29 -8.53
C LYS A 166 22.31 -28.52 -7.78
N SER A 167 21.35 -27.65 -8.01
CA SER A 167 19.97 -27.76 -7.53
C SER A 167 19.03 -28.16 -8.67
N ARG A 168 18.08 -29.03 -8.40
CA ARG A 168 17.06 -29.47 -9.36
C ARG A 168 15.76 -28.70 -9.10
N PHE A 169 14.94 -28.58 -10.15
CA PHE A 169 13.57 -28.09 -10.08
C PHE A 169 12.68 -28.87 -11.06
N PRO A 170 11.42 -29.17 -10.72
CA PRO A 170 10.54 -29.95 -11.60
C PRO A 170 10.30 -29.28 -12.95
N LYS A 171 10.06 -30.08 -13.96
CA LYS A 171 9.51 -29.62 -15.24
C LYS A 171 7.99 -29.51 -15.12
N PHE A 172 7.45 -28.34 -15.39
CA PHE A 172 6.00 -28.13 -15.40
C PHE A 172 5.44 -28.31 -16.81
N ALA A 173 4.55 -29.29 -16.96
CA ALA A 173 3.84 -29.54 -18.23
C ALA A 173 2.52 -28.75 -18.32
N TYR A 174 1.99 -28.31 -17.21
CA TYR A 174 0.69 -27.62 -17.05
C TYR A 174 0.78 -26.13 -16.73
N GLY A 175 1.99 -25.60 -16.71
CA GLY A 175 2.23 -24.20 -16.38
C GLY A 175 2.05 -23.25 -17.57
N VAL A 176 2.39 -21.98 -17.32
CA VAL A 176 2.50 -20.98 -18.40
C VAL A 176 3.64 -21.39 -19.32
N ASP A 177 3.41 -21.37 -20.63
CA ASP A 177 4.43 -21.75 -21.62
C ASP A 177 5.45 -20.62 -21.81
N PHE A 178 6.55 -20.73 -21.08
CA PHE A 178 7.70 -19.85 -21.21
C PHE A 178 8.69 -20.36 -22.25
N ASN A 179 9.27 -19.41 -23.00
CA ASN A 179 10.34 -19.62 -23.95
C ASN A 179 11.34 -18.46 -23.90
N GLU A 180 12.38 -18.46 -24.73
CA GLU A 180 13.42 -17.44 -24.75
C GLU A 180 12.87 -16.01 -25.00
N GLY A 181 11.73 -15.87 -25.67
CA GLY A 181 11.14 -14.59 -26.03
C GLY A 181 10.19 -14.00 -24.96
N ASN A 182 9.77 -14.79 -23.97
CA ASN A 182 8.82 -14.31 -22.95
C ASN A 182 9.23 -14.61 -21.51
N ALA A 183 10.31 -15.36 -21.30
CA ALA A 183 10.84 -15.64 -19.98
C ALA A 183 11.65 -14.45 -19.43
N GLU A 184 11.63 -14.29 -18.12
CA GLU A 184 12.46 -13.29 -17.44
C GLU A 184 13.72 -13.95 -16.86
N ARG A 185 14.88 -13.41 -17.24
CA ARG A 185 16.22 -13.85 -16.76
C ARG A 185 16.54 -13.19 -15.42
N VAL A 186 15.80 -13.53 -14.39
CA VAL A 186 15.87 -12.92 -13.05
C VAL A 186 16.18 -13.95 -11.97
N THR A 187 16.70 -13.51 -10.86
CA THR A 187 17.01 -14.36 -9.69
C THR A 187 16.15 -14.06 -8.50
N MET A 188 15.33 -13.04 -8.60
CA MET A 188 14.31 -12.64 -7.62
C MET A 188 13.17 -11.89 -8.36
N GLY A 189 12.00 -11.91 -7.79
CA GLY A 189 10.82 -11.26 -8.35
C GLY A 189 10.43 -10.04 -7.54
N GLU A 190 10.99 -8.88 -7.86
CA GLU A 190 10.57 -7.61 -7.28
C GLU A 190 9.23 -7.19 -7.87
N TRP A 191 9.26 -6.66 -9.10
CA TRP A 191 8.10 -6.13 -9.81
C TRP A 191 7.90 -6.79 -11.18
N THR A 192 8.56 -7.93 -11.39
CA THR A 192 8.64 -8.58 -12.71
C THR A 192 7.28 -9.01 -13.21
N TRP A 193 6.42 -9.53 -12.31
CA TRP A 193 5.10 -10.00 -12.69
C TRP A 193 4.02 -9.44 -11.78
N GLU A 194 2.93 -9.08 -12.44
CA GLU A 194 1.72 -8.59 -11.81
C GLU A 194 0.51 -9.25 -12.46
N THR A 195 -0.36 -9.76 -11.65
CA THR A 195 -1.52 -10.51 -12.08
C THR A 195 -2.82 -9.84 -11.63
N GLY A 196 -3.93 -10.14 -12.33
CA GLY A 196 -5.26 -9.74 -11.91
C GLY A 196 -5.60 -8.27 -12.12
N MET A 197 -4.98 -7.58 -13.08
CA MET A 197 -5.30 -6.19 -13.43
C MET A 197 -6.76 -5.99 -13.86
N ASN A 198 -7.31 -6.99 -14.54
CA ASN A 198 -8.68 -7.03 -15.07
C ASN A 198 -9.63 -7.88 -14.19
N ARG A 199 -9.26 -8.13 -12.93
CA ARG A 199 -10.02 -8.95 -11.99
C ARG A 199 -10.33 -8.19 -10.71
N ASN A 200 -11.39 -8.64 -10.03
CA ASN A 200 -11.70 -8.11 -8.72
C ASN A 200 -10.67 -8.58 -7.69
N GLN A 201 -9.82 -7.66 -7.22
CA GLN A 201 -8.74 -7.92 -6.27
C GLN A 201 -9.22 -8.42 -4.89
N ILE A 202 -10.52 -8.42 -4.64
CA ILE A 202 -11.12 -8.84 -3.37
C ILE A 202 -11.75 -10.22 -3.53
N THR A 203 -12.73 -10.35 -4.42
CA THR A 203 -13.49 -11.60 -4.58
C THR A 203 -12.72 -12.68 -5.32
N GLU A 204 -11.69 -12.32 -6.11
CA GLU A 204 -10.85 -13.25 -6.86
C GLU A 204 -9.39 -13.27 -6.33
N ALA A 205 -9.13 -12.76 -5.12
CA ALA A 205 -7.77 -12.60 -4.57
C ALA A 205 -6.96 -13.91 -4.59
N GLU A 206 -7.58 -15.02 -4.21
CA GLU A 206 -6.90 -16.33 -4.21
C GLU A 206 -6.59 -16.83 -5.62
N ARG A 207 -7.52 -16.66 -6.55
CA ARG A 207 -7.29 -17.00 -7.97
C ARG A 207 -6.15 -16.17 -8.57
N ILE A 208 -6.08 -14.88 -8.24
CA ILE A 208 -5.01 -13.97 -8.68
C ILE A 208 -3.67 -14.43 -8.11
N ARG A 209 -3.63 -14.77 -6.81
CA ARG A 209 -2.44 -15.32 -6.13
C ARG A 209 -1.99 -16.63 -6.78
N ASP A 210 -2.90 -17.57 -6.95
CA ASP A 210 -2.58 -18.91 -7.49
C ASP A 210 -2.04 -18.82 -8.92
N TYR A 211 -2.60 -17.91 -9.71
CA TYR A 211 -2.05 -17.64 -11.04
C TYR A 211 -0.66 -16.98 -10.95
N GLY A 212 -0.44 -16.05 -10.03
CA GLY A 212 0.88 -15.48 -9.76
C GLY A 212 1.92 -16.55 -9.36
N LEU A 213 1.55 -17.49 -8.50
CA LEU A 213 2.38 -18.65 -8.14
C LEU A 213 2.71 -19.50 -9.38
N LEU A 214 1.70 -19.77 -10.21
CA LEU A 214 1.88 -20.54 -11.44
C LEU A 214 2.88 -19.85 -12.38
N VAL A 215 2.81 -18.54 -12.55
CA VAL A 215 3.76 -17.74 -13.34
C VAL A 215 5.18 -17.87 -12.79
N VAL A 216 5.37 -17.69 -11.49
CA VAL A 216 6.68 -17.80 -10.81
C VAL A 216 7.29 -19.19 -11.06
N TYR A 217 6.55 -20.25 -10.75
CA TYR A 217 7.06 -21.62 -10.88
C TYR A 217 7.30 -22.02 -12.32
N SER A 218 6.47 -21.58 -13.26
CA SER A 218 6.63 -21.88 -14.68
C SER A 218 7.88 -21.23 -15.27
N ASN A 219 8.12 -19.95 -14.98
CA ASN A 219 9.34 -19.27 -15.42
C ASN A 219 10.58 -19.91 -14.78
N TRP A 220 10.55 -20.19 -13.47
CA TRP A 220 11.66 -20.85 -12.79
C TRP A 220 11.95 -22.24 -13.37
N SER A 221 10.90 -23.01 -13.67
CA SER A 221 11.02 -24.31 -14.36
C SER A 221 11.68 -24.18 -15.74
N PHE A 222 11.29 -23.15 -16.51
CA PHE A 222 11.92 -22.87 -17.81
C PHE A 222 13.41 -22.55 -17.65
N LEU A 223 13.75 -21.62 -16.76
CA LEU A 223 15.14 -21.20 -16.48
C LEU A 223 16.04 -22.36 -16.06
N LYS A 224 15.51 -23.28 -15.24
CA LYS A 224 16.24 -24.43 -14.72
C LYS A 224 16.41 -25.57 -15.71
N ASN A 225 15.44 -25.77 -16.63
CA ASN A 225 15.36 -27.02 -17.39
C ASN A 225 15.46 -26.84 -18.91
N ARG A 226 14.93 -25.73 -19.46
CA ARG A 226 14.75 -25.59 -20.92
C ARG A 226 15.57 -24.46 -21.53
N ALA A 227 15.84 -23.38 -20.77
CA ALA A 227 16.54 -22.21 -21.28
C ALA A 227 17.93 -22.58 -21.85
N SER A 228 18.34 -21.94 -22.94
CA SER A 228 19.68 -22.11 -23.53
C SER A 228 20.78 -21.78 -22.51
N PHE A 229 20.51 -20.79 -21.65
CA PHE A 229 21.36 -20.33 -20.55
C PHE A 229 21.06 -20.99 -19.19
N ARG A 230 20.39 -22.15 -19.15
CA ARG A 230 20.07 -22.85 -17.89
C ARG A 230 21.24 -23.17 -16.99
N LYS A 231 22.47 -23.18 -17.54
CA LYS A 231 23.70 -23.38 -16.76
C LYS A 231 23.92 -22.26 -15.72
N ASP A 232 23.46 -21.04 -16.01
CA ASP A 232 23.58 -19.88 -15.11
C ASP A 232 22.72 -20.06 -13.85
N TYR A 233 21.68 -20.91 -13.94
CA TYR A 233 20.75 -21.22 -12.85
C TYR A 233 21.03 -22.58 -12.19
N ALA A 234 22.02 -23.34 -12.65
CA ALA A 234 22.27 -24.70 -12.18
C ALA A 234 22.50 -24.74 -10.64
N ASN A 235 23.27 -23.79 -10.12
CA ASN A 235 23.61 -23.67 -8.69
C ASN A 235 22.74 -22.62 -7.98
N ARG A 236 21.43 -22.63 -8.28
CA ARG A 236 20.45 -21.78 -7.61
C ARG A 236 19.21 -22.58 -7.26
N ARG A 237 18.65 -22.36 -6.08
CA ARG A 237 17.35 -22.87 -5.69
C ARG A 237 16.37 -21.74 -5.47
N LEU A 238 15.09 -21.99 -5.71
CA LEU A 238 14.01 -21.11 -5.29
C LEU A 238 13.92 -21.22 -3.76
N ALA A 239 14.26 -20.15 -3.07
CA ALA A 239 14.40 -20.17 -1.62
C ALA A 239 13.10 -19.81 -0.90
N TRP A 240 12.33 -18.87 -1.50
CA TRP A 240 11.07 -18.43 -0.94
C TRP A 240 10.16 -17.89 -2.03
N VAL A 241 8.86 -18.09 -1.89
CA VAL A 241 7.80 -17.50 -2.70
C VAL A 241 6.69 -17.06 -1.76
N ALA A 242 6.20 -15.84 -1.92
CA ALA A 242 5.10 -15.31 -1.11
C ALA A 242 3.84 -16.15 -1.31
N TYR A 243 3.18 -16.46 -0.22
CA TYR A 243 1.86 -17.12 -0.20
C TYR A 243 0.72 -16.12 0.06
N VAL A 244 1.07 -14.86 0.29
CA VAL A 244 0.14 -13.75 0.43
C VAL A 244 0.28 -12.83 -0.77
N LEU A 245 -0.86 -12.40 -1.32
CA LEU A 245 -0.90 -11.53 -2.48
C LEU A 245 -0.52 -10.09 -2.10
N GLY A 246 0.51 -9.56 -2.70
CA GLY A 246 0.92 -8.16 -2.55
C GLY A 246 0.08 -7.23 -3.41
N LYS A 247 -1.03 -6.73 -2.87
CA LYS A 247 -1.96 -5.85 -3.57
C LYS A 247 -1.46 -4.41 -3.61
N ARG A 248 -1.70 -3.72 -4.74
CA ARG A 248 -1.44 -2.29 -4.91
C ARG A 248 -2.70 -1.46 -4.82
N GLU A 249 -3.79 -1.99 -5.33
CA GLU A 249 -5.06 -1.29 -5.47
C GLU A 249 -6.24 -2.25 -5.27
N SER A 250 -7.36 -1.68 -4.83
CA SER A 250 -8.68 -2.28 -4.84
C SER A 250 -9.73 -1.17 -4.72
N ARG A 251 -10.56 -1.17 -3.69
CA ARG A 251 -11.53 -0.08 -3.44
C ARG A 251 -10.84 1.11 -2.79
N ARG A 252 -11.28 2.30 -3.15
CA ARG A 252 -10.96 3.60 -2.54
C ARG A 252 -12.25 4.17 -1.96
N LEU A 253 -12.30 4.38 -0.65
CA LEU A 253 -13.44 5.00 0.01
C LEU A 253 -13.48 6.49 -0.33
N LEU A 254 -14.69 7.06 -0.43
CA LEU A 254 -14.82 8.47 -0.79
C LEU A 254 -14.97 9.33 0.46
N GLY A 255 -14.10 10.32 0.56
CA GLY A 255 -14.11 11.37 1.57
C GLY A 255 -14.83 12.63 1.09
N ASP A 256 -14.81 13.68 1.90
CA ASP A 256 -15.32 15.00 1.50
C ASP A 256 -14.47 15.65 0.41
N TYR A 257 -13.27 15.14 0.19
CA TYR A 257 -12.42 15.50 -0.94
C TYR A 257 -11.89 14.23 -1.61
N VAL A 258 -11.80 14.24 -2.93
CA VAL A 258 -11.18 13.19 -3.74
C VAL A 258 -9.91 13.75 -4.34
N LEU A 259 -8.74 13.30 -3.87
CA LEU A 259 -7.46 13.71 -4.41
C LEU A 259 -7.33 13.27 -5.87
N ALA A 260 -6.97 14.19 -6.76
CA ALA A 260 -6.79 13.95 -8.19
C ALA A 260 -5.37 14.35 -8.66
N GLN A 261 -5.00 13.94 -9.89
CA GLN A 261 -3.72 14.30 -10.50
C GLN A 261 -3.48 15.81 -10.54
N ASP A 262 -4.49 16.58 -10.90
CA ASP A 262 -4.40 18.03 -11.05
C ASP A 262 -4.06 18.76 -9.75
N ASP A 263 -4.50 18.24 -8.60
CA ASP A 263 -4.12 18.81 -7.30
C ASP A 263 -2.59 18.77 -7.12
N ILE A 264 -2.01 17.65 -7.49
CA ILE A 264 -0.58 17.38 -7.33
C ILE A 264 0.24 18.15 -8.35
N ASP A 265 -0.16 18.10 -9.63
CA ASP A 265 0.56 18.72 -10.73
C ASP A 265 0.54 20.25 -10.67
N LYS A 266 -0.56 20.82 -10.17
CA LYS A 266 -0.74 22.26 -10.02
C LYS A 266 -0.36 22.80 -8.64
N ASP A 267 0.11 21.93 -7.74
CA ASP A 267 0.42 22.26 -6.33
C ASP A 267 -0.74 22.99 -5.65
N VAL A 268 -1.98 22.46 -5.80
CA VAL A 268 -3.17 23.08 -5.21
C VAL A 268 -3.08 23.05 -3.69
N ARG A 269 -3.06 24.23 -3.07
CA ARG A 269 -2.90 24.39 -1.63
C ARG A 269 -4.26 24.31 -0.93
N HIS A 270 -4.43 23.28 -0.09
CA HIS A 270 -5.62 23.11 0.74
C HIS A 270 -5.36 23.60 2.16
N GLU A 271 -6.36 24.24 2.76
CA GLU A 271 -6.27 24.70 4.15
C GLU A 271 -6.08 23.54 5.15
N ASP A 272 -6.61 22.35 4.80
CA ASP A 272 -6.50 21.11 5.57
C ASP A 272 -5.37 20.21 5.11
N ALA A 273 -4.33 20.77 4.48
CA ALA A 273 -3.12 20.04 4.13
C ALA A 273 -2.58 19.27 5.34
N SER A 274 -2.18 18.02 5.13
CA SER A 274 -1.77 17.11 6.21
C SER A 274 -0.46 16.39 5.87
N PHE A 275 -0.45 15.08 5.73
CA PHE A 275 0.75 14.31 5.40
C PHE A 275 1.27 14.62 3.98
N THR A 276 2.57 14.47 3.78
CA THR A 276 3.21 14.76 2.49
C THR A 276 3.47 13.48 1.71
N THR A 277 3.01 13.41 0.46
CA THR A 277 3.46 12.38 -0.49
C THR A 277 4.66 12.86 -1.30
N THR A 278 5.56 11.94 -1.63
CA THR A 278 6.84 12.21 -2.29
C THR A 278 7.16 11.23 -3.42
N TRP A 279 6.34 10.19 -3.58
CA TRP A 279 6.53 9.20 -4.61
C TRP A 279 6.01 9.72 -5.95
N ALA A 280 6.58 9.29 -7.06
CA ALA A 280 5.99 9.57 -8.37
C ALA A 280 4.55 9.03 -8.44
N ILE A 281 3.71 9.60 -9.28
CA ILE A 281 2.49 8.91 -9.72
C ILE A 281 2.96 7.70 -10.53
N ASP A 282 2.93 6.56 -9.90
CA ASP A 282 3.49 5.28 -10.37
C ASP A 282 2.34 4.37 -10.76
N LEU A 283 2.02 4.36 -12.05
CA LEU A 283 0.94 3.58 -12.63
C LEU A 283 1.47 2.35 -13.36
N HIS A 284 0.76 1.25 -13.21
CA HIS A 284 1.08 -0.03 -13.79
C HIS A 284 0.01 -0.43 -14.80
N PHE A 285 0.40 -0.49 -16.06
CA PHE A 285 -0.48 -0.87 -17.17
C PHE A 285 -0.12 -2.25 -17.69
N ALA A 286 -1.11 -2.99 -18.17
CA ALA A 286 -0.84 -4.26 -18.83
C ALA A 286 0.13 -4.07 -20.02
N ASP A 287 1.15 -4.91 -20.10
CA ASP A 287 2.06 -4.93 -21.26
C ASP A 287 1.31 -5.42 -22.49
N SER A 288 1.38 -4.67 -23.59
CA SER A 288 0.60 -4.95 -24.80
C SER A 288 0.94 -6.28 -25.46
N VAL A 289 2.21 -6.68 -25.46
CA VAL A 289 2.66 -7.95 -26.02
C VAL A 289 2.18 -9.11 -25.16
N ASN A 290 2.25 -8.95 -23.83
CA ASN A 290 1.74 -9.93 -22.90
C ASN A 290 0.22 -10.07 -22.99
N SER A 291 -0.51 -8.95 -23.09
CA SER A 291 -1.98 -8.94 -23.27
C SER A 291 -2.42 -9.63 -24.56
N ALA A 292 -1.74 -9.37 -25.67
CA ALA A 292 -2.05 -10.03 -26.94
C ALA A 292 -1.83 -11.55 -26.88
N ARG A 293 -0.87 -12.01 -26.10
CA ARG A 293 -0.54 -13.43 -25.95
C ARG A 293 -1.38 -14.15 -24.90
N PHE A 294 -1.74 -13.46 -23.83
CA PHE A 294 -2.45 -14.02 -22.68
C PHE A 294 -3.68 -13.18 -22.31
N PRO A 295 -4.64 -13.00 -23.23
CA PRO A 295 -5.79 -12.12 -23.01
C PRO A 295 -6.59 -12.59 -21.79
N GLY A 296 -6.84 -11.68 -20.84
CA GLY A 296 -7.54 -11.96 -19.58
C GLY A 296 -6.71 -12.69 -18.52
N ASN A 297 -5.46 -13.04 -18.84
CA ASN A 297 -4.50 -13.66 -17.94
C ASN A 297 -3.12 -13.01 -18.09
N GLU A 298 -3.10 -11.71 -18.18
CA GLU A 298 -1.89 -10.91 -18.23
C GLU A 298 -1.08 -11.06 -16.93
N PHE A 299 0.24 -11.08 -17.06
CA PHE A 299 1.14 -11.17 -15.92
C PHE A 299 2.37 -10.27 -16.04
N LYS A 300 2.42 -9.42 -17.06
CA LYS A 300 3.45 -8.37 -17.20
C LYS A 300 2.81 -7.01 -17.26
N THR A 301 3.48 -6.05 -16.63
CA THR A 301 3.09 -4.66 -16.66
C THR A 301 4.21 -3.79 -17.24
N ARG A 302 3.78 -2.66 -17.77
CA ARG A 302 4.62 -1.51 -18.08
C ARG A 302 4.32 -0.43 -17.05
N THR A 303 5.33 -0.02 -16.32
CA THR A 303 5.26 1.07 -15.34
C THR A 303 5.44 2.42 -16.00
N VAL A 304 4.64 3.40 -15.60
CA VAL A 304 4.78 4.80 -15.97
C VAL A 304 4.97 5.61 -14.69
N HIS A 305 6.07 6.32 -14.60
CA HIS A 305 6.36 7.20 -13.49
C HIS A 305 6.21 8.66 -13.93
N HIS A 306 5.21 9.34 -13.39
CA HIS A 306 5.06 10.79 -13.50
C HIS A 306 5.61 11.41 -12.21
N TRP A 307 6.77 12.06 -12.31
CA TRP A 307 7.48 12.61 -11.16
C TRP A 307 6.78 13.87 -10.64
N ILE A 308 6.67 13.98 -9.34
CA ILE A 308 6.00 15.08 -8.65
C ILE A 308 6.95 15.80 -7.70
N HIS A 309 6.61 17.02 -7.32
CA HIS A 309 7.15 17.65 -6.11
C HIS A 309 6.47 17.08 -4.86
N PRO A 310 7.12 17.12 -3.67
CA PRO A 310 6.45 16.77 -2.43
C PRO A 310 5.14 17.55 -2.28
N TYR A 311 4.03 16.83 -2.09
CA TYR A 311 2.69 17.39 -2.07
C TYR A 311 1.96 17.04 -0.78
N ALA A 312 1.37 18.05 -0.11
CA ALA A 312 0.62 17.86 1.13
C ALA A 312 -0.84 17.52 0.82
N VAL A 313 -1.25 16.31 1.20
CA VAL A 313 -2.58 15.75 0.93
C VAL A 313 -3.62 16.30 1.91
N PRO A 314 -4.84 16.68 1.45
CA PRO A 314 -5.90 17.17 2.33
C PRO A 314 -6.36 16.15 3.37
N TYR A 315 -6.61 16.59 4.60
CA TYR A 315 -7.18 15.78 5.68
C TYR A 315 -8.56 15.18 5.30
N ARG A 316 -9.36 15.92 4.51
CA ARG A 316 -10.66 15.47 4.01
C ARG A 316 -10.61 14.20 3.16
N CYS A 317 -9.43 13.74 2.76
CA CYS A 317 -9.23 12.45 2.11
C CYS A 317 -9.17 11.26 3.10
N LEU A 318 -9.13 11.52 4.41
CA LEU A 318 -8.88 10.52 5.45
C LEU A 318 -10.11 10.10 6.26
N TYR A 319 -11.29 10.57 5.92
CA TYR A 319 -12.54 10.15 6.54
C TYR A 319 -13.67 10.00 5.52
N SER A 320 -14.65 9.14 5.83
CA SER A 320 -15.77 8.86 4.94
C SER A 320 -16.74 10.05 4.84
N ARG A 321 -17.22 10.32 3.62
CA ARG A 321 -18.18 11.39 3.38
C ARG A 321 -19.60 11.08 3.86
N ASN A 322 -19.94 9.81 4.06
CA ASN A 322 -21.29 9.39 4.40
C ASN A 322 -21.38 8.39 5.58
N VAL A 323 -20.24 8.08 6.23
CA VAL A 323 -20.18 7.33 7.48
C VAL A 323 -19.43 8.18 8.50
N ASP A 324 -20.17 8.85 9.39
CA ASP A 324 -19.68 9.97 10.21
C ASP A 324 -18.54 9.65 11.16
N ASN A 325 -18.44 8.40 11.62
CA ASN A 325 -17.43 7.98 12.60
C ASN A 325 -16.37 7.04 12.02
N LEU A 326 -16.16 7.11 10.69
CA LEU A 326 -15.21 6.27 9.97
C LEU A 326 -14.05 7.09 9.42
N PHE A 327 -12.86 6.80 9.91
CA PHE A 327 -11.60 7.17 9.28
C PHE A 327 -11.13 6.10 8.28
N MET A 328 -10.19 6.47 7.42
CA MET A 328 -9.51 5.57 6.50
C MET A 328 -8.03 5.97 6.38
N ALA A 329 -7.15 4.98 6.51
CA ALA A 329 -5.72 5.17 6.34
C ALA A 329 -5.14 3.97 5.58
N GLY A 330 -4.42 4.24 4.50
CA GLY A 330 -3.88 3.21 3.63
C GLY A 330 -4.20 3.48 2.17
N ARG A 331 -4.09 2.46 1.32
CA ARG A 331 -4.38 2.57 -0.12
C ARG A 331 -5.89 2.71 -0.44
N ASN A 332 -6.73 2.71 0.56
CA ASN A 332 -8.18 2.89 0.48
C ASN A 332 -8.65 4.31 0.82
N ILE A 333 -7.76 5.29 0.89
CA ILE A 333 -8.14 6.70 1.07
C ILE A 333 -8.88 7.27 -0.14
N SER A 334 -9.46 8.45 0.03
CA SER A 334 -10.22 9.14 -1.01
C SER A 334 -9.31 9.77 -2.05
N CYS A 335 -9.14 9.08 -3.16
CA CYS A 335 -8.36 9.54 -4.30
C CYS A 335 -8.81 8.85 -5.59
N THR A 336 -8.43 9.41 -6.74
CA THR A 336 -8.59 8.76 -8.04
C THR A 336 -7.60 7.61 -8.21
N HIS A 337 -7.82 6.75 -9.21
CA HIS A 337 -6.84 5.74 -9.62
C HIS A 337 -5.46 6.35 -9.91
N VAL A 338 -5.43 7.49 -10.58
CA VAL A 338 -4.17 8.16 -10.96
C VAL A 338 -3.46 8.68 -9.72
N ALA A 339 -4.14 9.43 -8.86
CA ALA A 339 -3.54 9.98 -7.64
C ALA A 339 -3.12 8.87 -6.66
N LEU A 340 -3.78 7.71 -6.66
CA LEU A 340 -3.38 6.56 -5.86
C LEU A 340 -1.92 6.14 -6.14
N GLY A 341 -1.44 6.34 -7.36
CA GLY A 341 -0.08 6.00 -7.76
C GLY A 341 0.98 6.57 -6.83
N THR A 342 0.79 7.76 -6.30
CA THR A 342 1.75 8.40 -5.39
C THR A 342 1.48 8.13 -3.90
N VAL A 343 0.21 8.04 -3.48
CA VAL A 343 -0.13 7.99 -2.04
C VAL A 343 -0.12 6.59 -1.43
N ARG A 344 -0.12 5.53 -2.26
CA ARG A 344 -0.20 4.13 -1.80
C ARG A 344 1.08 3.57 -1.18
N VAL A 345 2.21 4.25 -1.30
CA VAL A 345 3.49 3.74 -0.77
C VAL A 345 3.50 3.78 0.76
N MET A 346 4.12 2.78 1.36
CA MET A 346 3.86 2.45 2.76
C MET A 346 4.32 3.48 3.78
N ARG A 347 5.33 4.30 3.48
CA ARG A 347 5.69 5.39 4.39
C ARG A 347 4.70 6.53 4.35
N THR A 348 4.18 6.84 3.17
CA THR A 348 3.08 7.79 3.03
C THR A 348 1.86 7.29 3.80
N THR A 349 1.50 6.00 3.67
CA THR A 349 0.37 5.43 4.44
C THR A 349 0.63 5.37 5.94
N GLY A 350 1.89 5.23 6.36
CA GLY A 350 2.26 5.34 7.78
C GLY A 350 1.99 6.74 8.34
N MET A 351 2.35 7.79 7.61
CA MET A 351 2.02 9.18 7.99
C MET A 351 0.51 9.44 8.02
N MET A 352 -0.28 8.81 7.14
CA MET A 352 -1.75 8.87 7.21
C MET A 352 -2.26 8.36 8.57
N GLY A 353 -1.69 7.24 9.05
CA GLY A 353 -2.02 6.68 10.37
C GLY A 353 -1.72 7.64 11.52
N GLU A 354 -0.59 8.36 11.46
CA GLU A 354 -0.27 9.40 12.46
C GLU A 354 -1.32 10.52 12.47
N VAL A 355 -1.69 11.04 11.30
CA VAL A 355 -2.72 12.09 11.17
C VAL A 355 -4.08 11.62 11.66
N VAL A 356 -4.50 10.41 11.27
CA VAL A 356 -5.76 9.80 11.72
C VAL A 356 -5.77 9.62 13.24
N GLY A 357 -4.67 9.15 13.83
CA GLY A 357 -4.53 9.02 15.29
C GLY A 357 -4.67 10.37 16.02
N MET A 358 -4.05 11.43 15.50
CA MET A 358 -4.18 12.79 16.03
C MET A 358 -5.62 13.30 15.93
N ALA A 359 -6.26 13.13 14.78
CA ALA A 359 -7.65 13.53 14.57
C ALA A 359 -8.62 12.73 15.47
N ALA A 360 -8.41 11.43 15.63
CA ALA A 360 -9.20 10.59 16.54
C ALA A 360 -9.07 11.04 18.01
N ALA A 361 -7.88 11.47 18.41
CA ALA A 361 -7.68 12.05 19.74
C ALA A 361 -8.49 13.36 19.95
N LEU A 362 -8.58 14.20 18.91
CA LEU A 362 -9.41 15.41 18.93
C LEU A 362 -10.89 15.07 18.94
N CYS A 363 -11.33 14.07 18.14
CA CYS A 363 -12.72 13.59 18.17
C CYS A 363 -13.10 13.18 19.59
N LYS A 364 -12.24 12.43 20.28
CA LYS A 364 -12.50 12.05 21.68
C LYS A 364 -12.49 13.25 22.63
N LYS A 365 -11.51 14.14 22.50
CA LYS A 365 -11.36 15.32 23.35
C LYS A 365 -12.61 16.21 23.32
N HIS A 366 -13.14 16.43 22.12
CA HIS A 366 -14.26 17.33 21.87
C HIS A 366 -15.62 16.62 21.71
N ASN A 367 -15.66 15.29 21.84
CA ASN A 367 -16.85 14.47 21.61
C ASN A 367 -17.50 14.76 20.24
N THR A 368 -16.70 14.70 19.18
CA THR A 368 -17.07 15.14 17.83
C THR A 368 -16.70 14.10 16.77
N THR A 369 -17.05 14.36 15.51
CA THR A 369 -16.79 13.46 14.37
C THR A 369 -15.52 13.87 13.62
N PRO A 370 -14.96 12.97 12.76
CA PRO A 370 -13.87 13.30 11.86
C PRO A 370 -14.11 14.59 11.03
N ARG A 371 -15.31 14.76 10.47
CA ARG A 371 -15.68 15.95 9.70
C ARG A 371 -15.68 17.21 10.55
N GLU A 372 -16.17 17.13 11.78
CA GLU A 372 -16.20 18.27 12.71
C GLU A 372 -14.78 18.69 13.14
N VAL A 373 -13.80 17.79 13.13
CA VAL A 373 -12.39 18.16 13.32
C VAL A 373 -11.94 19.10 12.20
N TYR A 374 -12.32 18.85 10.96
CA TYR A 374 -12.06 19.78 9.86
C TYR A 374 -12.72 21.14 10.08
N HIS A 375 -14.00 21.16 10.42
CA HIS A 375 -14.76 22.41 10.51
C HIS A 375 -14.40 23.26 11.74
N HIS A 376 -14.10 22.63 12.89
CA HIS A 376 -14.03 23.34 14.16
C HIS A 376 -12.71 23.19 14.91
N HIS A 377 -11.88 22.20 14.56
CA HIS A 377 -10.65 21.86 15.30
C HIS A 377 -9.41 21.73 14.40
N LEU A 378 -9.47 22.25 13.18
CA LEU A 378 -8.37 22.15 12.22
C LEU A 378 -7.07 22.81 12.75
N GLY A 379 -7.19 23.92 13.48
CA GLY A 379 -6.05 24.56 14.11
C GLY A 379 -5.34 23.68 15.16
N GLU A 380 -6.12 22.93 15.95
CA GLU A 380 -5.56 21.97 16.91
C GLU A 380 -4.90 20.80 16.19
N LEU A 381 -5.52 20.28 15.10
CA LEU A 381 -4.92 19.22 14.30
C LEU A 381 -3.60 19.66 13.68
N ARG A 382 -3.52 20.88 13.14
CA ARG A 382 -2.27 21.45 12.61
C ARG A 382 -1.17 21.50 13.70
N SER A 383 -1.51 21.95 14.90
CA SER A 383 -0.56 22.01 16.02
C SER A 383 -0.07 20.63 16.46
N LEU A 384 -0.93 19.60 16.38
CA LEU A 384 -0.52 18.22 16.64
C LEU A 384 0.43 17.70 15.54
N MET A 385 0.14 17.99 14.27
CA MET A 385 1.01 17.60 13.15
C MET A 385 2.36 18.31 13.17
N GLU A 386 2.41 19.59 13.59
CA GLU A 386 3.66 20.33 13.81
C GLU A 386 4.53 19.70 14.91
N LYS A 387 3.89 19.25 15.98
CA LYS A 387 4.57 18.54 17.08
C LYS A 387 5.02 17.14 16.68
N GLY A 388 4.22 16.44 15.87
CA GLY A 388 4.39 15.05 15.47
C GLY A 388 4.05 14.05 16.58
N ALA A 389 4.01 12.79 16.20
CA ALA A 389 3.93 11.63 17.09
C ALA A 389 5.25 10.87 17.09
N GLY A 390 5.42 9.93 18.04
CA GLY A 390 6.64 9.14 18.16
C GLY A 390 7.82 9.92 18.73
N ARG A 391 8.99 9.30 18.74
CA ARG A 391 10.21 9.80 19.37
C ARG A 391 10.99 10.68 18.41
N ALA A 392 11.23 11.93 18.78
CA ALA A 392 12.06 12.84 17.99
C ALA A 392 13.54 12.43 17.95
N ASP A 393 14.00 11.68 18.97
CA ASP A 393 15.37 11.19 19.15
C ASP A 393 15.55 9.72 18.69
N ALA A 394 14.52 9.11 18.11
CA ALA A 394 14.63 7.76 17.60
C ALA A 394 15.75 7.67 16.53
N PRO A 395 16.62 6.67 16.60
CA PRO A 395 17.68 6.52 15.62
C PRO A 395 17.12 6.47 14.21
N ASP A 396 17.65 7.30 13.34
CA ASP A 396 17.39 7.17 11.90
C ASP A 396 18.29 6.07 11.33
N ASN A 397 17.80 4.83 11.37
CA ASN A 397 18.48 3.69 10.76
C ASN A 397 18.27 3.62 9.25
N GLN A 398 17.66 4.64 8.66
CA GLN A 398 17.20 4.62 7.29
C GLN A 398 17.84 5.73 6.48
N HIS A 399 18.94 5.40 5.82
CA HIS A 399 19.74 6.30 4.98
C HIS A 399 18.97 7.04 3.88
N PHE A 400 17.69 6.70 3.66
CA PHE A 400 16.88 7.34 2.63
C PHE A 400 16.22 8.66 3.10
N ASN A 401 16.27 9.01 4.37
CA ASN A 401 15.94 10.35 4.85
C ASN A 401 17.04 11.37 4.53
N GLU A 402 18.20 10.93 4.04
CA GLU A 402 19.21 11.82 3.52
C GLU A 402 18.79 12.35 2.12
N PRO A 403 18.48 13.66 1.95
CA PRO A 403 17.87 14.20 0.72
C PRO A 403 18.61 13.85 -0.57
N ASN A 404 19.93 13.64 -0.50
CA ASN A 404 20.78 13.43 -1.66
C ASN A 404 21.01 11.97 -2.05
N LYS A 405 20.52 10.98 -1.27
CA LYS A 405 20.84 9.57 -1.52
C LYS A 405 19.64 8.74 -1.95
N THR A 406 18.44 9.26 -1.86
CA THR A 406 17.25 8.41 -1.92
C THR A 406 16.40 8.49 -3.17
N LEU A 407 16.32 9.63 -3.81
CA LEU A 407 15.75 9.80 -5.14
C LEU A 407 16.51 10.96 -5.80
N PRO A 408 17.38 10.72 -6.77
CA PRO A 408 17.81 11.82 -7.59
C PRO A 408 16.53 12.41 -8.20
N LEU A 409 16.24 13.66 -7.84
CA LEU A 409 15.20 14.40 -8.56
C LEU A 409 15.51 14.27 -10.04
N PRO A 410 14.53 13.99 -10.90
CA PRO A 410 14.75 13.97 -12.33
C PRO A 410 15.44 15.25 -12.75
N LYS A 411 16.38 15.17 -13.70
CA LYS A 411 17.11 16.35 -14.20
C LYS A 411 16.19 17.51 -14.57
N ALA A 412 14.97 17.22 -15.04
CA ALA A 412 13.94 18.21 -15.36
C ALA A 412 13.42 19.01 -14.15
N LEU A 413 13.42 18.43 -12.96
CA LEU A 413 13.01 19.11 -11.72
C LEU A 413 14.17 19.90 -11.11
N MET A 414 15.41 19.42 -11.24
CA MET A 414 16.61 20.15 -10.83
C MET A 414 16.80 21.46 -11.62
N GLN A 415 16.39 21.48 -12.90
CA GLN A 415 16.51 22.68 -13.74
C GLN A 415 15.48 23.77 -13.37
N LYS A 416 14.33 23.42 -12.79
CA LYS A 416 13.33 24.41 -12.33
C LYS A 416 13.76 25.12 -11.05
N GLU A 417 14.42 24.44 -10.12
CA GLU A 417 14.95 25.07 -8.89
C GLU A 417 16.09 26.06 -9.16
N THR A 418 16.87 25.83 -10.22
CA THR A 418 17.98 26.73 -10.61
C THR A 418 17.49 27.99 -11.32
N GLN A 419 16.26 28.01 -11.85
CA GLN A 419 15.65 29.17 -12.51
C GLN A 419 14.81 30.05 -11.58
N GLN A 420 14.58 29.60 -10.33
CA GLN A 420 13.82 30.36 -9.31
C GLN A 420 14.76 30.99 -8.24
N LYS A 421 16.07 30.85 -8.37
CA LYS A 421 17.10 31.61 -7.62
C LYS A 421 17.70 32.67 -8.52
#